data_c256a7c618c40f05ed6f30fabb857b74
#
_entry.id   c256a7c618c40f05ed6f30fabb857b74
#
_cell.length_a   1.000
_cell.length_b   1.000
_cell.length_c   1.000
_cell.angle_alpha   90.00
_cell.angle_beta   90.00
_cell.angle_gamma   90.00
#
_symmetry.space_group_name_H-M   'P 1'
#
loop_
_entity.id
_entity.type
_entity.pdbx_description
1 polymer ?
#
loop_
_entity_poly.entity_id
_entity_poly.type
_entity_poly.pdbx_seq_one_letter_code
_entity_poly.pdbx_strand_id
1 'polypeptide(L)'
;MDNWIIGSRLVIVLYCLIRYTRGETANTSLVVLPALLYICVSMSGYIFGNSTVRRCLRAASIILLSISATTTEILFILPVSVDIIELAYTFTDDFKIWLALAAIPALFCGTDILPEYLIVFLLSFIVFLLAVRLNTAHASLMDVREKLRDKSEELNNKLYAGTEYESQVRYLSQLEERNSLAQKIHDRVGHTIAGSIIQLEAAEMIIEKDKEKAEEIIKTVAA
;
A
#
# COMPACT_ATOMS: atom_id res chain seq x y z
N MET A 1 5.47 -14.73 1.49
CA MET A 1 5.35 -16.02 2.21
C MET A 1 6.34 -17.06 1.69
N ASP A 2 6.53 -17.10 0.41
CA ASP A 2 7.23 -18.19 -0.29
C ASP A 2 8.71 -18.34 0.08
N ASN A 3 9.45 -17.24 0.27
CA ASN A 3 10.90 -17.29 0.54
C ASN A 3 11.27 -18.02 1.85
N TRP A 4 10.46 -17.89 2.91
CA TRP A 4 10.72 -18.56 4.18
C TRP A 4 10.44 -20.06 4.12
N ILE A 5 9.39 -20.44 3.38
CA ILE A 5 9.03 -21.86 3.18
C ILE A 5 10.06 -22.52 2.27
N ILE A 6 10.51 -21.84 1.22
CA ILE A 6 11.60 -22.31 0.36
C ILE A 6 12.87 -22.54 1.17
N GLY A 7 13.25 -21.57 2.01
CA GLY A 7 14.42 -21.66 2.87
C GLY A 7 14.36 -22.86 3.82
N SER A 8 13.22 -23.08 4.49
CA SER A 8 13.04 -24.20 5.41
C SER A 8 13.17 -25.55 4.71
N ARG A 9 12.62 -25.70 3.50
CA ARG A 9 12.76 -26.93 2.71
C ARG A 9 14.20 -27.24 2.34
N LEU A 10 14.92 -26.22 1.85
CA LEU A 10 16.33 -26.39 1.48
C LEU A 10 17.17 -26.82 2.68
N VAL A 11 16.93 -26.22 3.85
CA VAL A 11 17.65 -26.59 5.08
C VAL A 11 17.35 -28.02 5.48
N ILE A 12 16.09 -28.46 5.43
CA ILE A 12 15.70 -29.84 5.81
C ILE A 12 16.28 -30.85 4.83
N VAL A 13 16.22 -30.59 3.52
CA VAL A 13 16.81 -31.48 2.51
C VAL A 13 18.33 -31.56 2.68
N LEU A 14 18.99 -30.44 2.93
CA LEU A 14 20.42 -30.39 3.20
C LEU A 14 20.77 -31.20 4.46
N TYR A 15 19.97 -31.08 5.51
CA TYR A 15 20.13 -31.90 6.72
C TYR A 15 20.02 -33.38 6.42
N CYS A 16 19.00 -33.81 5.66
CA CYS A 16 18.82 -35.19 5.24
C CYS A 16 20.05 -35.72 4.46
N LEU A 17 20.58 -34.94 3.53
CA LEU A 17 21.76 -35.29 2.75
C LEU A 17 23.01 -35.41 3.62
N ILE A 18 23.26 -34.47 4.53
CA ILE A 18 24.41 -34.50 5.45
C ILE A 18 24.29 -35.69 6.41
N ARG A 19 23.12 -35.97 6.93
CA ARG A 19 22.88 -37.09 7.86
C ARG A 19 23.13 -38.42 7.18
N TYR A 20 22.67 -38.55 5.93
CA TYR A 20 22.90 -39.75 5.13
C TYR A 20 24.38 -39.99 4.79
N THR A 21 25.11 -38.95 4.38
CA THR A 21 26.53 -39.05 3.98
C THR A 21 27.44 -39.42 5.16
N ARG A 22 26.99 -39.29 6.41
CA ARG A 22 27.70 -39.73 7.60
C ARG A 22 27.52 -41.23 7.91
N GLY A 23 26.61 -41.92 7.20
CA GLY A 23 26.42 -43.36 7.31
C GLY A 23 27.50 -44.14 6.53
N GLU A 24 27.91 -45.31 7.04
CA GLU A 24 29.03 -46.06 6.49
C GLU A 24 28.79 -46.76 5.14
N THR A 25 27.54 -46.80 4.62
CA THR A 25 27.14 -47.57 3.40
C THR A 25 26.47 -46.73 2.34
N ALA A 26 26.90 -45.49 2.15
CA ALA A 26 26.18 -44.53 1.33
C ALA A 26 26.35 -44.73 -0.19
N ASN A 27 25.33 -45.28 -0.85
CA ASN A 27 25.12 -45.08 -2.27
C ASN A 27 24.55 -43.67 -2.52
N THR A 28 25.42 -42.66 -2.55
CA THR A 28 25.06 -41.24 -2.61
C THR A 28 24.16 -40.88 -3.81
N SER A 29 24.31 -41.61 -4.93
CA SER A 29 23.47 -41.40 -6.12
C SER A 29 21.99 -41.72 -5.90
N LEU A 30 21.67 -42.73 -5.07
CA LEU A 30 20.30 -43.15 -4.79
C LEU A 30 19.53 -42.10 -3.93
N VAL A 31 20.23 -41.28 -3.17
CA VAL A 31 19.62 -40.27 -2.30
C VAL A 31 19.64 -38.87 -2.92
N VAL A 32 20.69 -38.56 -3.66
CA VAL A 32 20.79 -37.25 -4.32
C VAL A 32 19.72 -37.06 -5.41
N LEU A 33 19.39 -38.10 -6.17
CA LEU A 33 18.41 -38.00 -7.26
C LEU A 33 17.00 -37.68 -6.74
N PRO A 34 16.42 -38.37 -5.76
CA PRO A 34 15.12 -38.00 -5.17
C PRO A 34 15.13 -36.61 -4.52
N ALA A 35 16.23 -36.22 -3.87
CA ALA A 35 16.36 -34.90 -3.26
C ALA A 35 16.30 -33.79 -4.33
N LEU A 36 17.03 -33.96 -5.45
CA LEU A 36 16.98 -32.99 -6.56
C LEU A 36 15.59 -32.96 -7.22
N LEU A 37 14.97 -34.11 -7.47
CA LEU A 37 13.61 -34.17 -8.01
C LEU A 37 12.62 -33.48 -7.09
N TYR A 38 12.71 -33.70 -5.80
CA TYR A 38 11.86 -32.99 -4.81
C TYR A 38 12.04 -31.49 -4.88
N ILE A 39 13.29 -31.00 -4.91
CA ILE A 39 13.56 -29.55 -5.02
C ILE A 39 12.97 -29.01 -6.33
N CYS A 40 13.16 -29.68 -7.46
CA CYS A 40 12.61 -29.26 -8.76
C CYS A 40 11.08 -29.18 -8.73
N VAL A 41 10.40 -30.21 -8.24
CA VAL A 41 8.93 -30.24 -8.14
C VAL A 41 8.43 -29.18 -7.17
N SER A 42 9.08 -29.03 -6.04
CA SER A 42 8.74 -28.06 -5.02
C SER A 42 8.90 -26.61 -5.54
N MET A 43 10.01 -26.31 -6.24
CA MET A 43 10.26 -24.98 -6.80
C MET A 43 9.32 -24.66 -7.97
N SER A 44 8.99 -25.63 -8.82
CA SER A 44 8.05 -25.41 -9.92
C SER A 44 6.69 -24.91 -9.44
N GLY A 45 6.23 -25.35 -8.25
CA GLY A 45 4.98 -24.87 -7.65
C GLY A 45 4.93 -23.37 -7.36
N TYR A 46 6.07 -22.67 -7.26
CA TYR A 46 6.14 -21.22 -7.07
C TYR A 46 6.14 -20.44 -8.39
N ILE A 47 6.57 -21.08 -9.48
CA ILE A 47 6.63 -20.45 -10.81
C ILE A 47 5.22 -20.37 -11.41
N PHE A 48 4.39 -21.40 -11.18
CA PHE A 48 3.03 -21.44 -11.73
C PHE A 48 2.05 -20.61 -10.88
N GLY A 49 1.43 -19.59 -11.49
CA GLY A 49 0.44 -18.72 -10.84
C GLY A 49 -0.90 -19.40 -10.57
N ASN A 50 -1.20 -20.54 -11.21
CA ASN A 50 -2.47 -21.24 -11.06
C ASN A 50 -2.53 -22.05 -9.75
N SER A 51 -3.54 -21.74 -8.91
CA SER A 51 -3.73 -22.39 -7.61
C SER A 51 -3.94 -23.91 -7.70
N THR A 52 -4.60 -24.40 -8.75
CA THR A 52 -4.85 -25.82 -8.97
C THR A 52 -3.56 -26.57 -9.30
N VAL A 53 -2.75 -26.01 -10.20
CA VAL A 53 -1.44 -26.58 -10.57
C VAL A 53 -0.53 -26.64 -9.34
N ARG A 54 -0.51 -25.61 -8.54
CA ARG A 54 0.27 -25.55 -7.29
C ARG A 54 -0.12 -26.66 -6.33
N ARG A 55 -1.44 -26.89 -6.12
CA ARG A 55 -1.94 -27.98 -5.28
C ARG A 55 -1.55 -29.35 -5.80
N CYS A 56 -1.68 -29.59 -7.11
CA CYS A 56 -1.22 -30.84 -7.72
C CYS A 56 0.28 -31.09 -7.54
N LEU A 57 1.11 -30.05 -7.72
CA LEU A 57 2.56 -30.17 -7.53
C LEU A 57 2.93 -30.45 -6.07
N ARG A 58 2.19 -29.88 -5.09
CA ARG A 58 2.37 -30.18 -3.66
C ARG A 58 1.99 -31.63 -3.33
N ALA A 59 0.87 -32.10 -3.86
CA ALA A 59 0.48 -33.51 -3.69
C ALA A 59 1.52 -34.45 -4.32
N ALA A 60 2.02 -34.11 -5.50
CA ALA A 60 3.08 -34.87 -6.16
C ALA A 60 4.40 -34.90 -5.34
N SER A 61 4.78 -33.76 -4.71
CA SER A 61 5.98 -33.72 -3.84
C SER A 61 5.82 -34.62 -2.61
N ILE A 62 4.65 -34.67 -1.99
CA ILE A 62 4.35 -35.56 -0.85
C ILE A 62 4.45 -37.03 -1.26
N ILE A 63 3.87 -37.39 -2.42
CA ILE A 63 3.92 -38.75 -2.95
C ILE A 63 5.38 -39.16 -3.24
N LEU A 64 6.15 -38.28 -3.90
CA LEU A 64 7.55 -38.51 -4.22
C LEU A 64 8.38 -38.73 -2.96
N LEU A 65 8.22 -37.91 -1.94
CA LEU A 65 8.90 -38.05 -0.66
C LEU A 65 8.51 -39.34 0.06
N SER A 66 7.22 -39.69 0.04
CA SER A 66 6.74 -40.93 0.69
C SER A 66 7.31 -42.17 0.01
N ILE A 67 7.39 -42.19 -1.33
CA ILE A 67 8.03 -43.26 -2.08
C ILE A 67 9.54 -43.31 -1.76
N SER A 68 10.22 -42.16 -1.74
CA SER A 68 11.62 -42.07 -1.42
C SER A 68 11.92 -42.56 0.02
N ALA A 69 11.04 -42.23 0.97
CA ALA A 69 11.17 -42.68 2.37
C ALA A 69 11.11 -44.22 2.51
N THR A 70 10.33 -44.89 1.66
CA THR A 70 10.18 -46.34 1.69
C THR A 70 11.23 -47.09 0.87
N THR A 71 11.75 -46.49 -0.19
CA THR A 71 12.66 -47.14 -1.15
C THR A 71 14.13 -46.83 -0.92
N THR A 72 14.43 -45.62 -0.43
CA THR A 72 15.82 -45.19 -0.24
C THR A 72 16.18 -45.05 1.23
N GLU A 73 15.61 -44.06 1.89
CA GLU A 73 15.91 -43.76 3.29
C GLU A 73 14.70 -43.11 3.98
N ILE A 74 14.36 -43.60 5.15
CA ILE A 74 13.24 -43.10 5.96
C ILE A 74 13.40 -41.62 6.35
N LEU A 75 14.61 -41.05 6.28
CA LEU A 75 14.90 -39.64 6.51
C LEU A 75 14.11 -38.68 5.56
N PHE A 76 13.71 -39.15 4.36
CA PHE A 76 12.87 -38.37 3.44
C PHE A 76 11.45 -38.11 3.95
N ILE A 77 11.06 -38.69 5.08
CA ILE A 77 9.81 -38.39 5.76
C ILE A 77 9.84 -37.01 6.43
N LEU A 78 11.01 -36.45 6.75
CA LEU A 78 11.18 -35.18 7.45
C LEU A 78 10.57 -33.99 6.66
N PRO A 79 10.85 -33.76 5.38
CA PRO A 79 10.29 -32.64 4.62
C PRO A 79 8.79 -32.82 4.31
N VAL A 80 8.22 -34.02 4.46
CA VAL A 80 6.77 -34.27 4.26
C VAL A 80 5.91 -33.40 5.18
N SER A 81 6.36 -33.15 6.41
CA SER A 81 5.64 -32.30 7.36
C SER A 81 5.41 -30.88 6.84
N VAL A 82 6.42 -30.30 6.18
CA VAL A 82 6.33 -28.94 5.59
C VAL A 82 5.32 -28.91 4.45
N ASP A 83 5.38 -29.91 3.58
CA ASP A 83 4.49 -29.98 2.41
C ASP A 83 3.03 -30.23 2.82
N ILE A 84 2.80 -31.03 3.85
CA ILE A 84 1.45 -31.25 4.39
C ILE A 84 0.88 -29.96 5.01
N ILE A 85 1.69 -29.26 5.82
CA ILE A 85 1.25 -28.00 6.44
C ILE A 85 0.86 -26.98 5.35
N GLU A 86 1.70 -26.83 4.33
CA GLU A 86 1.43 -25.90 3.23
C GLU A 86 0.22 -26.32 2.39
N LEU A 87 0.08 -27.60 2.09
CA LEU A 87 -1.07 -28.12 1.35
C LEU A 87 -2.36 -27.92 2.15
N ALA A 88 -2.37 -28.26 3.43
CA ALA A 88 -3.53 -28.11 4.30
C ALA A 88 -3.99 -26.66 4.40
N TYR A 89 -3.06 -25.71 4.47
CA TYR A 89 -3.36 -24.27 4.44
C TYR A 89 -4.12 -23.83 3.18
N THR A 90 -3.90 -24.49 2.05
CA THR A 90 -4.64 -24.15 0.80
C THR A 90 -6.09 -24.64 0.79
N PHE A 91 -6.47 -25.53 1.70
CA PHE A 91 -7.80 -26.11 1.78
C PHE A 91 -8.64 -25.61 2.95
N THR A 92 -8.03 -25.24 4.05
CA THR A 92 -8.72 -24.87 5.29
C THR A 92 -7.91 -23.87 6.11
N ASP A 93 -8.60 -22.93 6.74
CA ASP A 93 -8.01 -21.95 7.65
C ASP A 93 -7.85 -22.53 9.09
N ASP A 94 -8.40 -23.72 9.35
CA ASP A 94 -8.33 -24.36 10.66
C ASP A 94 -6.94 -24.98 10.92
N PHE A 95 -6.16 -24.30 11.76
CA PHE A 95 -4.81 -24.75 12.11
C PHE A 95 -4.78 -26.13 12.81
N LYS A 96 -5.87 -26.53 13.49
CA LYS A 96 -5.98 -27.84 14.16
C LYS A 96 -5.95 -28.99 13.16
N ILE A 97 -6.57 -28.79 11.98
CA ILE A 97 -6.58 -29.78 10.91
C ILE A 97 -5.18 -29.93 10.31
N TRP A 98 -4.44 -28.84 10.13
CA TRP A 98 -3.06 -28.89 9.62
C TRP A 98 -2.13 -29.63 10.58
N LEU A 99 -2.30 -29.32 11.88
CA LEU A 99 -1.50 -29.96 12.91
C LEU A 99 -1.76 -31.48 12.96
N ALA A 100 -3.03 -31.90 12.89
CA ALA A 100 -3.40 -33.30 12.88
C ALA A 100 -2.88 -34.03 11.63
N LEU A 101 -3.04 -33.45 10.45
CA LEU A 101 -2.56 -34.04 9.20
C LEU A 101 -1.04 -34.16 9.16
N ALA A 102 -0.33 -33.13 9.61
CA ALA A 102 1.13 -33.15 9.62
C ALA A 102 1.73 -34.06 10.71
N ALA A 103 0.93 -34.48 11.69
CA ALA A 103 1.36 -35.49 12.66
C ALA A 103 1.25 -36.96 12.14
N ILE A 104 0.46 -37.20 11.07
CA ILE A 104 0.25 -38.54 10.52
C ILE A 104 1.58 -39.26 10.16
N PRO A 105 2.57 -38.64 9.49
CA PRO A 105 3.83 -39.30 9.16
C PRO A 105 4.62 -39.75 10.39
N ALA A 106 4.41 -39.14 11.56
CA ALA A 106 5.05 -39.56 12.80
C ALA A 106 4.72 -41.02 13.18
N LEU A 107 3.55 -41.51 12.78
CA LEU A 107 3.13 -42.89 13.03
C LEU A 107 3.96 -43.92 12.23
N PHE A 108 4.59 -43.48 11.16
CA PHE A 108 5.43 -44.29 10.29
C PHE A 108 6.93 -44.15 10.63
N CYS A 109 7.29 -43.20 11.50
CA CYS A 109 8.64 -43.04 11.98
C CYS A 109 8.98 -44.15 12.98
N GLY A 110 10.14 -44.80 12.80
CA GLY A 110 10.73 -45.67 13.85
C GLY A 110 11.16 -44.83 15.07
N THR A 111 11.38 -45.49 16.19
CA THR A 111 11.81 -44.87 17.46
C THR A 111 13.05 -43.98 17.31
N ASP A 112 13.94 -44.32 16.39
CA ASP A 112 15.23 -43.65 16.18
C ASP A 112 15.08 -42.29 15.47
N ILE A 113 14.09 -42.15 14.56
CA ILE A 113 13.87 -40.95 13.74
C ILE A 113 12.76 -40.10 14.33
N LEU A 114 11.92 -40.62 15.18
CA LEU A 114 10.80 -39.92 15.80
C LEU A 114 11.21 -38.58 16.46
N PRO A 115 12.30 -38.50 17.27
CA PRO A 115 12.70 -37.22 17.86
C PRO A 115 13.13 -36.20 16.81
N GLU A 116 13.85 -36.62 15.76
CA GLU A 116 14.26 -35.72 14.65
C GLU A 116 13.03 -35.21 13.90
N TYR A 117 12.06 -36.09 13.62
CA TYR A 117 10.79 -35.70 12.99
C TYR A 117 10.02 -34.67 13.82
N LEU A 118 9.88 -34.88 15.13
CA LEU A 118 9.17 -33.95 16.01
C LEU A 118 9.83 -32.57 16.06
N ILE A 119 11.15 -32.51 16.07
CA ILE A 119 11.91 -31.26 16.05
C ILE A 119 11.64 -30.52 14.72
N VAL A 120 11.79 -31.22 13.58
CA VAL A 120 11.57 -30.65 12.26
C VAL A 120 10.11 -30.19 12.09
N PHE A 121 9.16 -31.00 12.54
CA PHE A 121 7.75 -30.68 12.53
C PHE A 121 7.43 -29.40 13.33
N LEU A 122 7.92 -29.32 14.57
CA LEU A 122 7.70 -28.17 15.43
C LEU A 122 8.32 -26.89 14.82
N LEU A 123 9.54 -27.00 14.31
CA LEU A 123 10.25 -25.89 13.70
C LEU A 123 9.53 -25.42 12.42
N SER A 124 9.10 -26.35 11.58
CA SER A 124 8.34 -26.07 10.36
C SER A 124 7.01 -25.39 10.67
N PHE A 125 6.33 -25.85 11.72
CA PHE A 125 5.07 -25.25 12.17
C PHE A 125 5.26 -23.83 12.68
N ILE A 126 6.30 -23.57 13.47
CA ILE A 126 6.64 -22.22 13.95
C ILE A 126 6.95 -21.29 12.77
N VAL A 127 7.80 -21.73 11.83
CA VAL A 127 8.16 -20.95 10.63
C VAL A 127 6.92 -20.63 9.80
N PHE A 128 6.04 -21.62 9.65
CA PHE A 128 4.79 -21.44 8.92
C PHE A 128 3.86 -20.42 9.60
N LEU A 129 3.65 -20.51 10.92
CA LEU A 129 2.85 -19.54 11.68
C LEU A 129 3.42 -18.13 11.57
N LEU A 130 4.75 -17.99 11.67
CA LEU A 130 5.42 -16.71 11.48
C LEU A 130 5.20 -16.17 10.06
N ALA A 131 5.33 -17.01 9.04
CA ALA A 131 5.12 -16.63 7.64
C ALA A 131 3.67 -16.14 7.39
N VAL A 132 2.67 -16.83 7.94
CA VAL A 132 1.26 -16.42 7.86
C VAL A 132 1.04 -15.10 8.58
N ARG A 133 1.57 -14.94 9.81
CA ARG A 133 1.47 -13.69 10.57
C ARG A 133 2.11 -12.51 9.85
N LEU A 134 3.31 -12.70 9.31
CA LEU A 134 4.00 -11.68 8.53
C LEU A 134 3.22 -11.29 7.27
N ASN A 135 2.66 -12.27 6.57
CA ASN A 135 1.89 -12.00 5.36
C ASN A 135 0.60 -11.22 5.66
N THR A 136 -0.12 -11.57 6.73
CA THR A 136 -1.32 -10.81 7.16
C THR A 136 -0.96 -9.39 7.62
N ALA A 137 0.14 -9.22 8.35
CA ALA A 137 0.63 -7.91 8.76
C ALA A 137 1.05 -7.06 7.55
N HIS A 138 1.74 -7.66 6.57
CA HIS A 138 2.07 -6.97 5.32
C HIS A 138 0.82 -6.52 4.54
N ALA A 139 -0.18 -7.39 4.42
CA ALA A 139 -1.44 -7.04 3.75
C ALA A 139 -2.16 -5.89 4.44
N SER A 140 -2.23 -5.89 5.78
CA SER A 140 -2.83 -4.80 6.55
C SER A 140 -2.06 -3.48 6.42
N LEU A 141 -0.72 -3.53 6.38
CA LEU A 141 0.11 -2.35 6.17
C LEU A 141 -0.09 -1.74 4.77
N MET A 142 -0.24 -2.57 3.74
CA MET A 142 -0.55 -2.09 2.39
C MET A 142 -1.91 -1.41 2.31
N ASP A 143 -2.95 -1.97 2.93
CA ASP A 143 -4.29 -1.37 3.01
C ASP A 143 -4.26 -0.01 3.74
N VAL A 144 -3.55 0.07 4.87
CA VAL A 144 -3.38 1.35 5.60
C VAL A 144 -2.61 2.38 4.75
N ARG A 145 -1.56 1.95 4.05
CA ARG A 145 -0.78 2.83 3.18
C ARG A 145 -1.62 3.38 2.02
N GLU A 146 -2.45 2.55 1.41
CA GLU A 146 -3.37 2.96 0.34
C GLU A 146 -4.37 4.00 0.86
N LYS A 147 -5.01 3.74 2.00
CA LYS A 147 -5.94 4.69 2.66
C LYS A 147 -5.28 6.03 3.01
N LEU A 148 -4.03 6.00 3.48
CA LEU A 148 -3.27 7.22 3.78
C LEU A 148 -2.96 8.00 2.51
N ARG A 149 -2.63 7.32 1.41
CA ARG A 149 -2.40 7.96 0.12
C ARG A 149 -3.66 8.66 -0.39
N ASP A 150 -4.80 7.96 -0.36
CA ASP A 150 -6.09 8.52 -0.80
C ASP A 150 -6.49 9.74 0.05
N LYS A 151 -6.29 9.65 1.36
CA LYS A 151 -6.53 10.79 2.27
C LYS A 151 -5.60 11.97 1.99
N SER A 152 -4.34 11.72 1.68
CA SER A 152 -3.39 12.77 1.32
C SER A 152 -3.79 13.46 0.02
N GLU A 153 -4.26 12.71 -0.97
CA GLU A 153 -4.74 13.26 -2.24
C GLU A 153 -6.03 14.08 -2.05
N GLU A 154 -6.98 13.59 -1.24
CA GLU A 154 -8.19 14.34 -0.88
C GLU A 154 -7.85 15.67 -0.19
N LEU A 155 -6.91 15.66 0.77
CA LEU A 155 -6.47 16.87 1.47
C LEU A 155 -5.79 17.87 0.53
N ASN A 156 -4.95 17.38 -0.38
CA ASN A 156 -4.31 18.23 -1.39
C ASN A 156 -5.36 18.90 -2.29
N ASN A 157 -6.33 18.15 -2.77
CA ASN A 157 -7.40 18.69 -3.62
C ASN A 157 -8.23 19.76 -2.87
N LYS A 158 -8.52 19.53 -1.58
CA LYS A 158 -9.19 20.55 -0.74
C LYS A 158 -8.34 21.80 -0.53
N LEU A 159 -7.04 21.64 -0.37
CA LEU A 159 -6.10 22.75 -0.22
C LEU A 159 -6.06 23.59 -1.50
N TYR A 160 -5.95 22.97 -2.68
CA TYR A 160 -5.99 23.68 -3.97
C TYR A 160 -7.30 24.43 -4.17
N ALA A 161 -8.44 23.79 -3.90
CA ALA A 161 -9.75 24.45 -3.99
C ALA A 161 -9.85 25.63 -3.01
N GLY A 162 -9.29 25.49 -1.79
CA GLY A 162 -9.25 26.57 -0.80
C GLY A 162 -8.41 27.77 -1.25
N THR A 163 -7.23 27.53 -1.83
CA THR A 163 -6.36 28.61 -2.34
C THR A 163 -6.98 29.32 -3.55
N GLU A 164 -7.66 28.58 -4.42
CA GLU A 164 -8.38 29.18 -5.54
C GLU A 164 -9.54 30.07 -5.06
N TYR A 165 -10.33 29.59 -4.11
CA TYR A 165 -11.41 30.37 -3.50
C TYR A 165 -10.87 31.64 -2.82
N GLU A 166 -9.78 31.57 -2.08
CA GLU A 166 -9.14 32.76 -1.47
C GLU A 166 -8.70 33.78 -2.52
N SER A 167 -8.14 33.32 -3.63
CA SER A 167 -7.75 34.22 -4.74
C SER A 167 -8.94 34.92 -5.37
N GLN A 168 -10.06 34.22 -5.55
CA GLN A 168 -11.31 34.80 -6.07
C GLN A 168 -11.90 35.82 -5.11
N VAL A 169 -11.95 35.53 -3.82
CA VAL A 169 -12.42 36.47 -2.79
C VAL A 169 -11.57 37.76 -2.79
N ARG A 170 -10.26 37.61 -2.87
CA ARG A 170 -9.32 38.73 -2.92
C ARG A 170 -9.53 39.60 -4.18
N TYR A 171 -9.74 38.96 -5.33
CA TYR A 171 -10.06 39.66 -6.58
C TYR A 171 -11.38 40.41 -6.50
N LEU A 172 -12.44 39.81 -5.97
CA LEU A 172 -13.74 40.46 -5.80
C LEU A 172 -13.63 41.64 -4.84
N SER A 173 -12.93 41.52 -3.73
CA SER A 173 -12.70 42.65 -2.80
C SER A 173 -11.99 43.83 -3.46
N GLN A 174 -10.99 43.58 -4.31
CA GLN A 174 -10.34 44.64 -5.09
C GLN A 174 -11.27 45.30 -6.09
N LEU A 175 -12.15 44.54 -6.73
CA LEU A 175 -13.17 45.11 -7.63
C LEU A 175 -14.19 46.00 -6.89
N GLU A 176 -14.66 45.55 -5.71
CA GLU A 176 -15.56 46.32 -4.86
C GLU A 176 -14.91 47.64 -4.41
N GLU A 177 -13.65 47.60 -4.00
CA GLU A 177 -12.89 48.80 -3.61
C GLU A 177 -12.75 49.76 -4.77
N ARG A 178 -12.38 49.27 -5.96
CA ARG A 178 -12.31 50.13 -7.19
C ARG A 178 -13.66 50.75 -7.56
N ASN A 179 -14.75 49.98 -7.48
CA ASN A 179 -16.09 50.48 -7.75
C ASN A 179 -16.50 51.53 -6.72
N SER A 180 -16.24 51.30 -5.44
CA SER A 180 -16.51 52.28 -4.38
C SER A 180 -15.73 53.57 -4.57
N LEU A 181 -14.44 53.48 -4.93
CA LEU A 181 -13.60 54.62 -5.26
C LEU A 181 -14.14 55.40 -6.48
N ALA A 182 -14.48 54.67 -7.57
CA ALA A 182 -15.03 55.27 -8.78
C ALA A 182 -16.33 56.03 -8.49
N GLN A 183 -17.22 55.46 -7.69
CA GLN A 183 -18.46 56.08 -7.26
C GLN A 183 -18.21 57.34 -6.42
N LYS A 184 -17.32 57.27 -5.43
CA LYS A 184 -16.94 58.45 -4.60
C LYS A 184 -16.34 59.58 -5.43
N ILE A 185 -15.49 59.21 -6.42
CA ILE A 185 -14.93 60.21 -7.35
C ILE A 185 -16.03 60.83 -8.20
N HIS A 186 -16.88 59.98 -8.80
CA HIS A 186 -18.00 60.45 -9.63
C HIS A 186 -18.93 61.41 -8.85
N ASP A 187 -19.32 61.02 -7.64
CA ASP A 187 -20.21 61.82 -6.81
C ASP A 187 -19.54 63.13 -6.40
N ARG A 188 -18.28 63.11 -5.95
CA ARG A 188 -17.58 64.34 -5.54
C ARG A 188 -17.32 65.27 -6.72
N VAL A 189 -16.78 64.73 -7.81
CA VAL A 189 -16.49 65.53 -9.02
C VAL A 189 -17.78 65.99 -9.65
N GLY A 190 -18.79 65.14 -9.77
CA GLY A 190 -20.11 65.48 -10.31
C GLY A 190 -20.76 66.59 -9.52
N HIS A 191 -20.81 66.52 -8.19
CA HIS A 191 -21.35 67.58 -7.33
C HIS A 191 -20.56 68.88 -7.44
N THR A 192 -19.23 68.83 -7.50
CA THR A 192 -18.39 70.00 -7.64
C THR A 192 -18.63 70.69 -8.97
N ILE A 193 -18.64 69.91 -10.08
CA ILE A 193 -18.87 70.44 -11.40
C ILE A 193 -20.29 71.06 -11.50
N ALA A 194 -21.33 70.36 -11.06
CA ALA A 194 -22.69 70.83 -11.04
C ALA A 194 -22.85 72.13 -10.25
N GLY A 195 -22.27 72.21 -9.06
CA GLY A 195 -22.20 73.35 -8.22
C GLY A 195 -21.50 74.54 -8.90
N SER A 196 -20.36 74.28 -9.57
CA SER A 196 -19.63 75.28 -10.32
C SER A 196 -20.44 75.85 -11.53
N ILE A 197 -21.12 74.94 -12.24
CA ILE A 197 -22.02 75.40 -13.38
C ILE A 197 -23.11 76.31 -12.86
N ILE A 198 -23.81 75.92 -11.78
CA ILE A 198 -24.88 76.71 -11.20
C ILE A 198 -24.35 78.10 -10.75
N GLN A 199 -23.15 78.12 -10.14
CA GLN A 199 -22.54 79.39 -9.74
C GLN A 199 -22.14 80.27 -10.92
N LEU A 200 -21.64 79.70 -12.02
CA LEU A 200 -21.32 80.43 -13.25
C LEU A 200 -22.56 80.96 -13.95
N GLU A 201 -23.65 80.17 -14.01
CA GLU A 201 -24.94 80.62 -14.52
C GLU A 201 -25.50 81.79 -13.69
N ALA A 202 -25.39 81.72 -12.37
CA ALA A 202 -25.77 82.80 -11.48
C ALA A 202 -24.93 84.08 -11.73
N ALA A 203 -23.61 83.91 -11.92
CA ALA A 203 -22.73 85.02 -12.25
C ALA A 203 -23.11 85.69 -13.60
N GLU A 204 -23.46 84.90 -14.63
CA GLU A 204 -23.92 85.39 -15.93
C GLU A 204 -25.23 86.24 -15.83
N MET A 205 -26.16 85.75 -15.01
CA MET A 205 -27.45 86.48 -14.83
C MET A 205 -27.28 87.80 -14.11
N ILE A 206 -26.27 88.01 -13.33
CA ILE A 206 -26.10 89.26 -12.55
C ILE A 206 -25.00 90.18 -13.11
N ILE A 207 -24.19 89.76 -14.10
CA ILE A 207 -23.02 90.51 -14.61
C ILE A 207 -23.39 91.91 -15.14
N GLU A 208 -24.58 92.06 -15.70
CA GLU A 208 -25.09 93.39 -16.22
C GLU A 208 -25.61 94.33 -15.12
N LYS A 209 -25.97 93.72 -13.94
CA LYS A 209 -26.59 94.52 -12.84
C LYS A 209 -25.58 94.79 -11.71
N ASP A 210 -24.68 93.89 -11.46
CA ASP A 210 -23.70 93.97 -10.37
C ASP A 210 -22.41 93.24 -10.74
N LYS A 211 -21.54 93.98 -11.40
CA LYS A 211 -20.31 93.45 -11.96
C LYS A 211 -19.32 92.93 -10.87
N GLU A 212 -19.28 93.60 -9.69
CA GLU A 212 -18.38 93.20 -8.60
C GLU A 212 -18.76 91.86 -8.01
N LYS A 213 -20.07 91.60 -7.77
CA LYS A 213 -20.55 90.31 -7.30
C LYS A 213 -20.34 89.17 -8.30
N ALA A 214 -20.52 89.44 -9.59
CA ALA A 214 -20.25 88.46 -10.63
C ALA A 214 -18.74 88.01 -10.64
N GLU A 215 -17.85 89.01 -10.53
CA GLU A 215 -16.42 88.71 -10.42
C GLU A 215 -16.02 87.87 -9.15
N GLU A 216 -16.69 88.12 -8.01
CA GLU A 216 -16.48 87.40 -6.77
C GLU A 216 -16.92 85.94 -6.93
N ILE A 217 -18.05 85.67 -7.51
CA ILE A 217 -18.57 84.34 -7.79
C ILE A 217 -17.58 83.59 -8.73
N ILE A 218 -17.15 84.22 -9.81
CA ILE A 218 -16.21 83.64 -10.78
C ILE A 218 -14.89 83.30 -10.09
N LYS A 219 -14.36 84.18 -9.25
CA LYS A 219 -13.14 83.90 -8.47
C LYS A 219 -13.31 82.75 -7.52
N THR A 220 -14.48 82.60 -6.88
CA THR A 220 -14.75 81.47 -5.94
C THR A 220 -14.82 80.13 -6.66
N VAL A 221 -15.34 80.08 -7.89
CA VAL A 221 -15.40 78.86 -8.72
C VAL A 221 -14.00 78.49 -9.26
N ALA A 222 -13.15 79.47 -9.50
CA ALA A 222 -11.80 79.24 -10.05
C ALA A 222 -10.73 78.90 -9.03
N ALA A 223 -11.05 79.04 -7.73
CA ALA A 223 -10.13 78.72 -6.61
C ALA A 223 -10.28 77.23 -6.16
#